data_f09278bdaada8600303bc5657884952e
#
_entry.id   f09278bdaada8600303bc5657884952e
#
_cell.length_a   1.000
_cell.length_b   1.000
_cell.length_c   1.000
_cell.angle_alpha   90.00
_cell.angle_beta   90.00
_cell.angle_gamma   90.00
#
_symmetry.space_group_name_H-M   'P 1'
#
loop_
_entity.id
_entity.type
_entity.pdbx_description
1 polymer ?
#
loop_
_entity_poly.entity_id
_entity_poly.type
_entity_poly.pdbx_seq_one_letter_code
_entity_poly.pdbx_strand_id
1 'polypeptide(L)'
;MKSSTSKNSTPVSANMAQLQARAKELRLAGLLAHWDTLVCDPARMAWVTELLGWEETERDQRSLERRLRASHIGKFKPLADYEWDWPRRCDRQAIQELMTLSFMADASNVMLVGPNGVGKSMLACNLGHQALIQGHTVLFITAGQLLGELAALDSDSALRRRLKHYAAPDLLLIDEVGYLSYSNRHADCCSS
;
A
#
# COMPACT_ATOMS: atom_id res chain seq x y z
N MET A 1 16.03 55.50 -7.91
CA MET A 1 16.95 54.40 -7.58
C MET A 1 16.40 53.73 -6.33
N LYS A 2 15.71 52.58 -6.51
CA LYS A 2 15.24 51.74 -5.37
C LYS A 2 15.99 50.43 -5.50
N SER A 3 16.92 50.20 -4.54
CA SER A 3 17.67 48.96 -4.39
C SER A 3 16.79 47.88 -3.86
N SER A 4 16.54 46.84 -4.68
CA SER A 4 15.89 45.59 -4.26
C SER A 4 16.91 44.75 -3.51
N THR A 5 16.77 44.63 -2.23
CA THR A 5 17.55 43.70 -1.39
C THR A 5 17.02 42.30 -1.60
N SER A 6 17.72 41.53 -2.43
CA SER A 6 17.52 40.09 -2.57
C SER A 6 17.87 39.39 -1.25
N LYS A 7 16.88 38.80 -0.59
CA LYS A 7 17.10 37.91 0.55
C LYS A 7 17.67 36.59 0.07
N ASN A 8 18.99 36.49 0.02
CA ASN A 8 19.68 35.22 -0.05
C ASN A 8 19.47 34.49 1.29
N SER A 9 18.49 33.61 1.35
CA SER A 9 18.37 32.65 2.44
C SER A 9 19.54 31.66 2.31
N THR A 10 20.47 31.71 3.24
CA THR A 10 21.67 30.87 3.32
C THR A 10 21.27 29.39 3.34
N PRO A 11 21.98 28.46 2.65
CA PRO A 11 21.62 27.03 2.58
C PRO A 11 21.51 26.35 3.97
N VAL A 12 22.19 26.91 4.99
CA VAL A 12 22.12 26.40 6.38
C VAL A 12 20.76 26.61 7.02
N SER A 13 20.09 27.76 6.79
CA SER A 13 18.76 28.02 7.37
C SER A 13 17.66 27.17 6.72
N ALA A 14 17.78 26.85 5.44
CA ALA A 14 16.86 25.94 4.75
C ALA A 14 16.98 24.52 5.31
N ASN A 15 18.19 24.04 5.58
CA ASN A 15 18.44 22.74 6.18
C ASN A 15 17.86 22.62 7.60
N MET A 16 18.01 23.67 8.44
CA MET A 16 17.45 23.70 9.79
C MET A 16 15.92 23.66 9.81
N ALA A 17 15.27 24.43 8.92
CA ALA A 17 13.82 24.41 8.79
C ALA A 17 13.31 23.02 8.33
N GLN A 18 14.04 22.34 7.44
CA GLN A 18 13.71 20.99 6.98
C GLN A 18 13.84 19.97 8.12
N LEU A 19 14.91 20.01 8.91
CA LEU A 19 15.08 19.12 10.07
C LEU A 19 13.99 19.34 11.13
N GLN A 20 13.60 20.60 11.37
CA GLN A 20 12.50 20.90 12.28
C GLN A 20 11.15 20.38 11.76
N ALA A 21 10.90 20.46 10.46
CA ALA A 21 9.69 19.90 9.84
C ALA A 21 9.65 18.39 10.02
N ARG A 22 10.76 17.67 9.76
CA ARG A 22 10.90 16.21 9.99
C ARG A 22 10.61 15.86 11.46
N ALA A 23 11.19 16.60 12.41
CA ALA A 23 10.93 16.41 13.85
C ALA A 23 9.44 16.59 14.21
N LYS A 24 8.74 17.53 13.55
CA LYS A 24 7.28 17.73 13.72
C LYS A 24 6.48 16.55 13.16
N GLU A 25 6.79 16.06 11.98
CA GLU A 25 6.16 14.89 11.38
C GLU A 25 6.35 13.63 12.24
N LEU A 26 7.54 13.48 12.81
CA LEU A 26 7.86 12.44 13.77
C LEU A 26 7.22 12.63 15.14
N ARG A 27 6.59 13.78 15.40
CA ARG A 27 5.97 14.15 16.69
C ARG A 27 6.94 14.09 17.86
N LEU A 28 8.19 14.45 17.65
CA LEU A 28 9.24 14.49 18.68
C LEU A 28 9.13 15.77 19.51
N ALA A 29 8.08 15.85 20.33
CA ALA A 29 7.74 17.06 21.09
C ALA A 29 8.88 17.53 22.03
N GLY A 30 9.59 16.60 22.69
CA GLY A 30 10.74 16.90 23.54
C GLY A 30 11.90 17.52 22.76
N LEU A 31 12.20 17.02 21.56
CA LEU A 31 13.22 17.57 20.68
C LEU A 31 12.85 18.99 20.22
N LEU A 32 11.57 19.20 19.87
CA LEU A 32 11.06 20.49 19.41
C LEU A 32 11.05 21.53 20.52
N ALA A 33 10.76 21.14 21.77
CA ALA A 33 10.79 22.07 22.94
C ALA A 33 12.17 22.60 23.23
N HIS A 34 13.24 21.88 22.87
CA HIS A 34 14.62 22.27 23.08
C HIS A 34 15.36 22.68 21.80
N TRP A 35 14.61 22.96 20.73
CA TRP A 35 15.16 23.18 19.38
C TRP A 35 16.18 24.33 19.34
N ASP A 36 15.86 25.48 19.98
CA ASP A 36 16.73 26.65 19.97
C ASP A 36 18.08 26.40 20.68
N THR A 37 18.07 25.54 21.69
CA THR A 37 19.30 25.13 22.38
C THR A 37 20.15 24.20 21.52
N LEU A 38 19.52 23.30 20.73
CA LEU A 38 20.20 22.37 19.87
C LEU A 38 20.84 23.06 18.66
N VAL A 39 20.17 24.03 18.07
CA VAL A 39 20.66 24.78 16.89
C VAL A 39 21.98 25.55 17.21
N CYS A 40 22.21 25.90 18.46
CA CYS A 40 23.44 26.59 18.86
C CYS A 40 24.68 25.67 18.90
N ASP A 41 24.51 24.36 18.84
CA ASP A 41 25.60 23.37 18.92
C ASP A 41 25.64 22.48 17.66
N PRO A 42 26.60 22.71 16.76
CA PRO A 42 26.71 21.90 15.50
C PRO A 42 26.91 20.40 15.74
N ALA A 43 27.57 19.98 16.81
CA ALA A 43 27.78 18.57 17.11
C ALA A 43 26.47 17.89 17.50
N ARG A 44 25.64 18.57 18.31
CA ARG A 44 24.29 18.09 18.65
C ARG A 44 23.37 18.03 17.43
N MET A 45 23.47 19.02 16.54
CA MET A 45 22.67 19.02 15.31
C MET A 45 23.03 17.88 14.37
N ALA A 46 24.30 17.50 14.27
CA ALA A 46 24.72 16.32 13.52
C ALA A 46 24.04 15.05 14.08
N TRP A 47 24.09 14.89 15.41
CA TRP A 47 23.43 13.76 16.08
C TRP A 47 21.90 13.78 15.91
N VAL A 48 21.27 14.95 15.99
CA VAL A 48 19.81 15.11 15.72
C VAL A 48 19.46 14.64 14.32
N THR A 49 20.30 14.93 13.33
CA THR A 49 20.07 14.49 11.94
C THR A 49 20.08 12.97 11.82
N GLU A 50 21.02 12.31 12.49
CA GLU A 50 21.09 10.84 12.54
C GLU A 50 19.89 10.25 13.27
N LEU A 51 19.52 10.81 14.42
CA LEU A 51 18.37 10.38 15.21
C LEU A 51 17.06 10.44 14.39
N LEU A 52 16.84 11.56 13.67
CA LEU A 52 15.68 11.69 12.79
C LEU A 52 15.67 10.61 11.70
N GLY A 53 16.82 10.31 11.10
CA GLY A 53 16.95 9.26 10.11
C GLY A 53 16.59 7.86 10.67
N TRP A 54 17.03 7.56 11.89
CA TRP A 54 16.69 6.28 12.56
C TRP A 54 15.20 6.19 12.88
N GLU A 55 14.61 7.26 13.41
CA GLU A 55 13.17 7.31 13.71
C GLU A 55 12.30 7.18 12.46
N GLU A 56 12.68 7.80 11.36
CA GLU A 56 11.98 7.67 10.07
C GLU A 56 12.06 6.22 9.58
N THR A 57 13.26 5.64 9.54
CA THR A 57 13.47 4.26 9.10
C THR A 57 12.64 3.27 9.92
N GLU A 58 12.67 3.41 11.23
CA GLU A 58 11.94 2.53 12.15
C GLU A 58 10.42 2.66 12.00
N ARG A 59 9.92 3.89 11.78
CA ARG A 59 8.48 4.13 11.54
C ARG A 59 8.03 3.56 10.21
N ASP A 60 8.82 3.71 9.17
CA ASP A 60 8.53 3.18 7.84
C ASP A 60 8.49 1.65 7.87
N GLN A 61 9.46 1.04 8.56
CA GLN A 61 9.48 -0.41 8.76
C GLN A 61 8.23 -0.89 9.52
N ARG A 62 7.92 -0.29 10.66
CA ARG A 62 6.72 -0.65 11.45
C ARG A 62 5.43 -0.41 10.66
N SER A 63 5.39 0.65 9.88
CA SER A 63 4.25 0.95 9.01
C SER A 63 4.08 -0.12 7.92
N LEU A 64 5.17 -0.51 7.25
CA LEU A 64 5.17 -1.59 6.27
C LEU A 64 4.75 -2.92 6.90
N GLU A 65 5.32 -3.29 8.05
CA GLU A 65 4.95 -4.53 8.75
C GLU A 65 3.46 -4.57 9.10
N ARG A 66 2.91 -3.46 9.59
CA ARG A 66 1.48 -3.36 9.90
C ARG A 66 0.62 -3.53 8.64
N ARG A 67 1.00 -2.88 7.51
CA ARG A 67 0.30 -3.02 6.23
C ARG A 67 0.39 -4.45 5.70
N LEU A 68 1.57 -5.08 5.78
CA LEU A 68 1.77 -6.48 5.39
C LEU A 68 0.86 -7.43 6.19
N ARG A 69 0.78 -7.27 7.51
CA ARG A 69 -0.11 -8.10 8.35
C ARG A 69 -1.59 -7.89 7.98
N ALA A 70 -1.99 -6.64 7.77
CA ALA A 70 -3.38 -6.30 7.45
C ALA A 70 -3.79 -6.71 6.03
N SER A 71 -2.84 -6.91 5.12
CA SER A 71 -3.13 -7.20 3.71
C SER A 71 -3.61 -8.63 3.45
N HIS A 72 -3.35 -9.58 4.35
CA HIS A 72 -3.65 -11.01 4.21
C HIS A 72 -2.99 -11.69 2.98
N ILE A 73 -1.99 -11.08 2.35
CA ILE A 73 -1.32 -11.67 1.18
C ILE A 73 -0.64 -13.02 1.53
N GLY A 74 -0.19 -13.18 2.78
CA GLY A 74 0.49 -14.41 3.21
C GLY A 74 1.87 -14.59 2.58
N LYS A 75 2.32 -15.85 2.47
CA LYS A 75 3.59 -16.21 1.82
C LYS A 75 3.36 -16.44 0.33
N PHE A 76 4.20 -15.87 -0.51
CA PHE A 76 4.15 -16.04 -1.96
C PHE A 76 5.57 -16.10 -2.52
N LYS A 77 5.71 -16.58 -3.76
CA LYS A 77 7.00 -16.59 -4.47
C LYS A 77 7.26 -15.21 -5.07
N PRO A 78 8.50 -14.68 -4.97
CA PRO A 78 8.85 -13.40 -5.59
C PRO A 78 8.75 -13.46 -7.11
N LEU A 79 8.54 -12.32 -7.75
CA LEU A 79 8.41 -12.21 -9.20
C LEU A 79 9.70 -12.67 -9.93
N ALA A 80 10.85 -12.61 -9.25
CA ALA A 80 12.12 -13.11 -9.78
C ALA A 80 12.08 -14.61 -10.09
N ASP A 81 11.25 -15.37 -9.36
CA ASP A 81 11.08 -16.82 -9.54
C ASP A 81 9.96 -17.17 -10.55
N TYR A 82 9.41 -16.16 -11.25
CA TYR A 82 8.36 -16.40 -12.25
C TYR A 82 8.98 -16.95 -13.53
N GLU A 83 8.47 -18.08 -13.99
CA GLU A 83 8.89 -18.76 -15.23
C GLU A 83 8.27 -18.07 -16.44
N TRP A 84 8.97 -17.12 -17.06
CA TRP A 84 8.49 -16.33 -18.19
C TRP A 84 8.29 -17.14 -19.48
N ASP A 85 8.93 -18.28 -19.58
CA ASP A 85 8.79 -19.18 -20.74
C ASP A 85 7.50 -20.02 -20.69
N TRP A 86 6.82 -19.99 -19.54
CA TRP A 86 5.55 -20.66 -19.31
C TRP A 86 4.59 -19.77 -18.50
N PRO A 87 3.39 -19.45 -19.03
CA PRO A 87 2.74 -19.92 -20.26
C PRO A 87 3.29 -19.24 -21.52
N ARG A 88 3.16 -19.92 -22.68
CA ARG A 88 3.67 -19.45 -24.00
C ARG A 88 3.12 -18.07 -24.43
N ARG A 89 2.06 -17.58 -23.82
CA ARG A 89 1.40 -16.30 -24.06
C ARG A 89 1.30 -15.49 -22.76
N CYS A 90 2.44 -15.16 -22.19
CA CYS A 90 2.50 -14.21 -21.07
C CYS A 90 3.04 -12.87 -21.59
N ASP A 91 2.27 -11.82 -21.48
CA ASP A 91 2.73 -10.47 -21.81
C ASP A 91 3.58 -9.91 -20.66
N ARG A 92 4.89 -10.19 -20.74
CA ARG A 92 5.87 -9.74 -19.75
C ARG A 92 5.91 -8.21 -19.63
N GLN A 93 5.75 -7.51 -20.77
CA GLN A 93 5.81 -6.04 -20.77
C GLN A 93 4.59 -5.46 -20.03
N ALA A 94 3.40 -5.97 -20.30
CA ALA A 94 2.19 -5.55 -19.58
C ALA A 94 2.29 -5.83 -18.07
N ILE A 95 2.87 -6.98 -17.66
CA ILE A 95 3.08 -7.27 -16.24
C ILE A 95 4.09 -6.30 -15.62
N GLN A 96 5.18 -5.97 -16.31
CA GLN A 96 6.15 -4.99 -15.83
C GLN A 96 5.53 -3.58 -15.71
N GLU A 97 4.66 -3.22 -16.63
CA GLU A 97 3.89 -1.96 -16.55
C GLU A 97 2.95 -1.96 -15.35
N LEU A 98 2.22 -3.05 -15.08
CA LEU A 98 1.39 -3.18 -13.89
C LEU A 98 2.19 -3.00 -12.59
N MET A 99 3.46 -3.46 -12.53
CA MET A 99 4.31 -3.29 -11.35
C MET A 99 4.70 -1.83 -11.09
N THR A 100 4.50 -0.91 -12.03
CA THR A 100 4.64 0.53 -11.78
C THR A 100 3.50 1.10 -10.96
N LEU A 101 2.37 0.38 -10.87
CA LEU A 101 1.13 0.78 -10.20
C LEU A 101 0.44 2.00 -10.80
N SER A 102 0.77 2.39 -12.04
CA SER A 102 0.16 3.53 -12.74
C SER A 102 -1.37 3.42 -12.84
N PHE A 103 -1.90 2.19 -12.97
CA PHE A 103 -3.34 1.93 -13.02
C PHE A 103 -4.10 2.39 -11.75
N MET A 104 -3.42 2.50 -10.59
CA MET A 104 -4.03 2.97 -9.35
C MET A 104 -4.36 4.47 -9.40
N ALA A 105 -3.53 5.27 -10.10
CA ALA A 105 -3.75 6.70 -10.25
C ALA A 105 -5.05 6.99 -11.04
N ASP A 106 -5.35 6.13 -12.02
CA ASP A 106 -6.54 6.24 -12.86
C ASP A 106 -7.76 5.46 -12.29
N ALA A 107 -7.61 4.88 -11.11
CA ALA A 107 -8.60 3.98 -10.49
C ALA A 107 -9.08 2.86 -11.44
N SER A 108 -8.18 2.37 -12.29
CA SER A 108 -8.47 1.32 -13.27
C SER A 108 -8.47 -0.06 -12.62
N ASN A 109 -9.35 -0.94 -13.07
CA ASN A 109 -9.38 -2.33 -12.65
C ASN A 109 -8.46 -3.19 -13.51
N VAL A 110 -7.77 -4.14 -12.88
CA VAL A 110 -6.90 -5.11 -13.54
C VAL A 110 -7.51 -6.51 -13.41
N MET A 111 -7.60 -7.25 -14.52
CA MET A 111 -8.09 -8.62 -14.54
C MET A 111 -7.01 -9.55 -15.10
N LEU A 112 -6.54 -10.51 -14.30
CA LEU A 112 -5.60 -11.54 -14.71
C LEU A 112 -6.38 -12.79 -15.17
N VAL A 113 -6.42 -13.04 -16.48
CA VAL A 113 -7.17 -14.16 -17.09
C VAL A 113 -6.20 -15.20 -17.65
N GLY A 114 -6.47 -16.46 -17.38
CA GLY A 114 -5.65 -17.57 -17.88
C GLY A 114 -6.00 -18.90 -17.21
N PRO A 115 -5.50 -20.04 -17.73
CA PRO A 115 -5.73 -21.35 -17.14
C PRO A 115 -5.13 -21.48 -15.73
N ASN A 116 -5.43 -22.62 -15.07
CA ASN A 116 -4.86 -22.90 -13.75
C ASN A 116 -3.35 -23.15 -13.85
N GLY A 117 -2.63 -22.81 -12.77
CA GLY A 117 -1.19 -23.07 -12.67
C GLY A 117 -0.27 -22.09 -13.40
N VAL A 118 -0.82 -21.10 -14.16
CA VAL A 118 0.02 -20.12 -14.88
C VAL A 118 0.55 -18.97 -14.01
N GLY A 119 0.32 -19.01 -12.69
CA GLY A 119 0.90 -18.04 -11.76
C GLY A 119 0.09 -16.75 -11.54
N LYS A 120 -1.22 -16.71 -11.89
CA LYS A 120 -2.08 -15.51 -11.67
C LYS A 120 -2.05 -15.01 -10.23
N SER A 121 -2.26 -15.90 -9.25
CA SER A 121 -2.22 -15.57 -7.82
C SER A 121 -0.84 -15.06 -7.38
N MET A 122 0.24 -15.65 -7.90
CA MET A 122 1.59 -15.21 -7.67
C MET A 122 1.81 -13.78 -8.18
N LEU A 123 1.36 -13.48 -9.40
CA LEU A 123 1.44 -12.14 -9.99
C LEU A 123 0.61 -11.13 -9.19
N ALA A 124 -0.61 -11.49 -8.80
CA ALA A 124 -1.47 -10.64 -7.96
C ALA A 124 -0.83 -10.35 -6.60
N CYS A 125 -0.26 -11.36 -5.93
CA CYS A 125 0.44 -11.16 -4.66
C CYS A 125 1.68 -10.26 -4.80
N ASN A 126 2.48 -10.42 -5.87
CA ASN A 126 3.63 -9.55 -6.14
C ASN A 126 3.20 -8.10 -6.40
N LEU A 127 2.11 -7.91 -7.14
CA LEU A 127 1.52 -6.58 -7.38
C LEU A 127 1.07 -5.93 -6.06
N GLY A 128 0.34 -6.66 -5.22
CA GLY A 128 -0.06 -6.20 -3.89
C GLY A 128 1.13 -5.89 -2.99
N HIS A 129 2.17 -6.72 -3.00
CA HIS A 129 3.39 -6.49 -2.23
C HIS A 129 4.11 -5.23 -2.69
N GLN A 130 4.18 -4.99 -4.01
CA GLN A 130 4.76 -3.77 -4.57
C GLN A 130 3.97 -2.52 -4.10
N ALA A 131 2.64 -2.60 -4.08
CA ALA A 131 1.79 -1.53 -3.57
C ALA A 131 2.04 -1.26 -2.08
N LEU A 132 2.20 -2.31 -1.24
CA LEU A 132 2.56 -2.17 0.17
C LEU A 132 3.89 -1.48 0.39
N ILE A 133 4.93 -1.82 -0.42
CA ILE A 133 6.25 -1.17 -0.36
C ILE A 133 6.13 0.32 -0.70
N GLN A 134 5.29 0.68 -1.68
CA GLN A 134 5.07 2.08 -2.07
C GLN A 134 4.16 2.85 -1.08
N GLY A 135 3.73 2.23 0.02
CA GLY A 135 2.98 2.90 1.09
C GLY A 135 1.47 2.72 1.01
N HIS A 136 0.96 2.07 -0.02
CA HIS A 136 -0.47 1.79 -0.18
C HIS A 136 -0.98 0.73 0.80
N THR A 137 -2.28 0.78 1.06
CA THR A 137 -2.99 -0.26 1.80
C THR A 137 -3.56 -1.29 0.84
N VAL A 138 -3.41 -2.58 1.16
CA VAL A 138 -3.85 -3.68 0.30
C VAL A 138 -4.67 -4.67 1.13
N LEU A 139 -5.68 -5.26 0.53
CA LEU A 139 -6.42 -6.39 1.09
C LEU A 139 -6.51 -7.51 0.06
N PHE A 140 -6.07 -8.71 0.43
CA PHE A 140 -6.20 -9.92 -0.36
C PHE A 140 -7.31 -10.79 0.22
N ILE A 141 -8.20 -11.28 -0.65
CA ILE A 141 -9.30 -12.17 -0.28
C ILE A 141 -9.64 -13.09 -1.46
N THR A 142 -10.12 -14.30 -1.20
CA THR A 142 -10.71 -15.11 -2.27
C THR A 142 -12.16 -14.70 -2.53
N ALA A 143 -12.62 -14.87 -3.76
CA ALA A 143 -14.01 -14.55 -4.12
C ALA A 143 -15.01 -15.37 -3.30
N GLY A 144 -14.68 -16.64 -2.98
CA GLY A 144 -15.50 -17.50 -2.13
C GLY A 144 -15.64 -16.96 -0.71
N GLN A 145 -14.53 -16.51 -0.10
CA GLN A 145 -14.55 -15.89 1.24
C GLN A 145 -15.36 -14.59 1.24
N LEU A 146 -15.11 -13.70 0.28
CA LEU A 146 -15.80 -12.42 0.16
C LEU A 146 -17.32 -12.63 0.07
N LEU A 147 -17.78 -13.49 -0.84
CA LEU A 147 -19.20 -13.76 -1.02
C LEU A 147 -19.80 -14.50 0.18
N GLY A 148 -19.07 -15.44 0.78
CA GLY A 148 -19.53 -16.15 1.99
C GLY A 148 -19.72 -15.20 3.17
N GLU A 149 -18.80 -14.26 3.38
CA GLU A 149 -18.92 -13.25 4.43
C GLU A 149 -20.08 -12.28 4.18
N LEU A 150 -20.33 -11.87 2.93
CA LEU A 150 -21.45 -11.00 2.60
C LEU A 150 -22.80 -11.72 2.73
N ALA A 151 -22.87 -13.00 2.31
CA ALA A 151 -24.09 -13.81 2.39
C ALA A 151 -24.49 -14.19 3.84
N ALA A 152 -23.55 -14.18 4.77
CA ALA A 152 -23.79 -14.48 6.18
C ALA A 152 -24.35 -13.29 6.99
N LEU A 153 -24.56 -12.13 6.36
CA LEU A 153 -25.01 -10.92 7.03
C LEU A 153 -26.54 -10.77 6.95
N ASP A 154 -27.17 -10.68 8.10
CA ASP A 154 -28.64 -10.64 8.23
C ASP A 154 -29.22 -9.23 8.23
N SER A 155 -28.38 -8.17 8.13
CA SER A 155 -28.87 -6.78 8.14
C SER A 155 -28.15 -5.87 7.14
N ASP A 156 -28.89 -4.93 6.57
CA ASP A 156 -28.36 -3.91 5.66
C ASP A 156 -27.23 -3.08 6.31
N SER A 157 -27.32 -2.80 7.59
CA SER A 157 -26.30 -2.04 8.30
C SER A 157 -24.99 -2.82 8.43
N ALA A 158 -25.05 -4.12 8.70
CA ALA A 158 -23.90 -5.01 8.71
C ALA A 158 -23.29 -5.15 7.31
N LEU A 159 -24.12 -5.30 6.28
CA LEU A 159 -23.70 -5.36 4.89
C LEU A 159 -22.96 -4.08 4.47
N ARG A 160 -23.52 -2.90 4.72
CA ARG A 160 -22.89 -1.60 4.42
C ARG A 160 -21.55 -1.45 5.13
N ARG A 161 -21.45 -1.87 6.40
CA ARG A 161 -20.18 -1.82 7.15
C ARG A 161 -19.13 -2.76 6.55
N ARG A 162 -19.54 -3.98 6.12
CA ARG A 162 -18.64 -4.94 5.51
C ARG A 162 -18.18 -4.45 4.12
N LEU A 163 -19.06 -3.89 3.31
CA LEU A 163 -18.72 -3.30 2.02
C LEU A 163 -17.73 -2.13 2.19
N LYS A 164 -17.92 -1.28 3.21
CA LYS A 164 -16.94 -0.23 3.55
C LYS A 164 -15.56 -0.81 3.91
N HIS A 165 -15.51 -1.94 4.59
CA HIS A 165 -14.25 -2.62 4.92
C HIS A 165 -13.49 -3.04 3.65
N TYR A 166 -14.20 -3.60 2.64
CA TYR A 166 -13.58 -3.99 1.37
C TYR A 166 -13.24 -2.81 0.46
N ALA A 167 -13.94 -1.70 0.59
CA ALA A 167 -13.68 -0.48 -0.17
C ALA A 167 -12.64 0.45 0.48
N ALA A 168 -12.17 0.15 1.70
CA ALA A 168 -11.23 1.00 2.43
C ALA A 168 -9.78 0.90 1.95
N PRO A 169 -9.24 -0.28 1.56
CA PRO A 169 -7.89 -0.39 1.03
C PRO A 169 -7.73 0.35 -0.31
N ASP A 170 -6.51 0.85 -0.58
CA ASP A 170 -6.18 1.45 -1.87
C ASP A 170 -6.20 0.41 -3.01
N LEU A 171 -5.91 -0.86 -2.70
CA LEU A 171 -5.94 -1.98 -3.64
C LEU A 171 -6.62 -3.19 -3.01
N LEU A 172 -7.70 -3.65 -3.63
CA LEU A 172 -8.39 -4.90 -3.29
C LEU A 172 -8.00 -5.99 -4.30
N LEU A 173 -7.40 -7.08 -3.83
CA LEU A 173 -7.05 -8.25 -4.62
C LEU A 173 -8.07 -9.36 -4.36
N ILE A 174 -8.81 -9.75 -5.40
CA ILE A 174 -9.80 -10.83 -5.33
C ILE A 174 -9.29 -12.00 -6.19
N ASP A 175 -8.95 -13.09 -5.55
CA ASP A 175 -8.47 -14.31 -6.22
C ASP A 175 -9.59 -15.35 -6.39
N GLU A 176 -9.37 -16.33 -7.26
CA GLU A 176 -10.27 -17.46 -7.49
C GLU A 176 -11.67 -17.07 -7.99
N VAL A 177 -11.82 -15.96 -8.69
CA VAL A 177 -13.13 -15.50 -9.20
C VAL A 177 -13.83 -16.52 -10.11
N GLY A 178 -13.06 -17.32 -10.86
CA GLY A 178 -13.59 -18.32 -11.81
C GLY A 178 -14.12 -19.61 -11.17
N TYR A 179 -13.93 -19.81 -9.85
CA TYR A 179 -14.39 -21.02 -9.12
C TYR A 179 -15.69 -20.81 -8.35
N LEU A 180 -16.37 -19.70 -8.56
CA LEU A 180 -17.68 -19.46 -7.98
C LEU A 180 -18.69 -20.43 -8.63
N SER A 181 -18.87 -21.61 -8.03
CA SER A 181 -20.06 -22.40 -8.29
C SER A 181 -21.25 -21.64 -7.69
N TYR A 182 -22.04 -21.02 -8.55
CA TYR A 182 -23.36 -20.56 -8.18
C TYR A 182 -24.16 -21.79 -7.76
N SER A 183 -24.14 -22.15 -6.49
CA SER A 183 -25.13 -23.09 -5.96
C SER A 183 -26.47 -22.37 -6.10
N ASN A 184 -27.27 -22.85 -7.06
CA ASN A 184 -28.64 -22.42 -7.32
C ASN A 184 -29.53 -22.63 -6.08
N ARG A 185 -29.38 -21.82 -5.03
CA ARG A 185 -30.34 -21.77 -3.93
C ARG A 185 -31.55 -20.91 -4.23
N HIS A 186 -31.62 -20.30 -5.41
CA HIS A 186 -32.75 -19.45 -5.83
C HIS A 186 -33.50 -19.95 -7.07
N ALA A 187 -33.21 -21.16 -7.58
CA ALA A 187 -33.94 -21.72 -8.71
C ALA A 187 -35.25 -22.39 -8.33
N ASP A 188 -35.47 -22.71 -7.05
CA ASP A 188 -36.65 -23.48 -6.61
C ASP A 188 -37.85 -22.63 -6.13
N CYS A 189 -37.76 -21.30 -6.18
CA CYS A 189 -38.88 -20.45 -5.77
C CYS A 189 -39.81 -19.97 -6.90
N CYS A 190 -39.60 -20.40 -8.15
CA CYS A 190 -40.43 -19.97 -9.28
C CYS A 190 -41.16 -21.11 -9.99
N SER A 191 -41.37 -22.26 -9.34
CA SER A 191 -42.23 -23.34 -9.87
C SER A 191 -43.15 -23.87 -8.79
N SER A 192 -44.20 -23.08 -8.52
CA SER A 192 -45.46 -23.54 -7.90
C SER A 192 -46.56 -22.55 -8.26
#